data_a6e919c7d3ae1cb707c6b75454edf334
#
_entry.id   a6e919c7d3ae1cb707c6b75454edf334
#
_cell.length_a   1.000
_cell.length_b   1.000
_cell.length_c   1.000
_cell.angle_alpha   90.00
_cell.angle_beta   90.00
_cell.angle_gamma   90.00
#
_symmetry.space_group_name_H-M   'P 1'
#
loop_
_entity.id
_entity.type
_entity.pdbx_description
1 polymer ?
#
loop_
_entity_poly.entity_id
_entity_poly.type
_entity_poly.pdbx_seq_one_letter_code
_entity_poly.pdbx_strand_id
1 'polypeptide(L)' 'MTSGEAIEMLDAENYFVSKRTIPEIREELAKRGHEFQGRQLFPVLISYTNKKSFTRAKDSQGIWSYKSKRK' A
#
# COMPACT_ATOMS: atom_id res chain seq x y z
N MET A 1 10.37 -12.11 3.45
CA MET A 1 9.69 -10.83 3.80
C MET A 1 8.18 -11.04 3.79
N THR A 2 7.51 -10.58 4.83
CA THR A 2 6.05 -10.67 4.88
C THR A 2 5.43 -9.47 4.17
N SER A 3 4.14 -9.56 3.87
CA SER A 3 3.41 -8.43 3.26
C SER A 3 3.44 -7.20 4.16
N GLY A 4 3.34 -7.41 5.49
CA GLY A 4 3.43 -6.29 6.44
C GLY A 4 4.79 -5.60 6.39
N GLU A 5 5.85 -6.38 6.36
CA GLU A 5 7.21 -5.83 6.27
C GLU A 5 7.41 -5.09 4.95
N ALA A 6 6.85 -5.61 3.87
CA ALA A 6 6.97 -4.96 2.57
C ALA A 6 6.29 -3.58 2.57
N ILE A 7 5.10 -3.48 3.15
CA ILE A 7 4.39 -2.21 3.24
C ILE A 7 5.15 -1.24 4.15
N GLU A 8 5.67 -1.71 5.27
CA GLU A 8 6.48 -0.86 6.17
C GLU A 8 7.72 -0.32 5.47
N MET A 9 8.39 -1.15 4.69
CA MET A 9 9.56 -0.74 3.94
C MET A 9 9.22 0.39 2.98
N LEU A 10 8.14 0.23 2.22
CA LEU A 10 7.73 1.26 1.27
C LEU A 10 7.32 2.54 1.98
N ASP A 11 6.63 2.44 3.11
CA ASP A 11 6.23 3.62 3.87
C ASP A 11 7.45 4.37 4.41
N ALA A 12 8.46 3.63 4.87
CA ALA A 12 9.71 4.23 5.35
C ALA A 12 10.45 4.99 4.24
N GLU A 13 10.26 4.57 2.99
CA GLU A 13 10.87 5.22 1.83
C GLU A 13 10.02 6.33 1.26
N ASN A 14 8.95 6.71 1.94
CA ASN A 14 8.02 7.75 1.50
C ASN A 14 7.26 7.39 0.22
N TYR A 15 7.12 6.10 -0.05
CA TYR A 15 6.40 5.65 -1.24
C TYR A 15 4.93 6.08 -1.20
N PHE A 16 4.34 6.15 -0.01
CA PHE A 16 2.93 6.50 0.17
C PHE A 16 2.69 7.99 0.37
N VAL A 17 3.67 8.83 0.07
CA VAL A 17 3.47 10.29 0.05
C VAL A 17 2.40 10.66 -0.97
N SER A 18 2.35 9.93 -2.08
CA SER A 18 1.28 10.05 -3.07
C SER A 18 0.35 8.86 -2.96
N LYS A 19 -0.88 9.01 -3.43
CA LYS A 19 -1.83 7.90 -3.47
C LYS A 19 -1.29 6.76 -4.31
N ARG A 20 -1.43 5.53 -3.81
CA ARG A 20 -0.98 4.33 -4.51
C ARG A 20 -2.08 3.29 -4.52
N THR A 21 -2.31 2.68 -5.68
CA THR A 21 -3.26 1.59 -5.81
C THR A 21 -2.54 0.26 -5.54
N ILE A 22 -3.30 -0.80 -5.32
CA ILE A 22 -2.71 -2.13 -5.08
C ILE A 22 -1.87 -2.58 -6.28
N PRO A 23 -2.33 -2.44 -7.54
CA PRO A 23 -1.47 -2.81 -8.68
C PRO A 23 -0.15 -2.05 -8.70
N GLU A 24 -0.15 -0.76 -8.35
CA GLU A 24 1.09 0.02 -8.29
C GLU A 24 2.02 -0.50 -7.20
N ILE A 25 1.47 -0.83 -6.04
CA ILE A 25 2.27 -1.37 -4.94
C ILE A 25 2.87 -2.71 -5.32
N ARG A 26 2.09 -3.58 -5.96
CA ARG A 26 2.57 -4.88 -6.42
C ARG A 26 3.71 -4.72 -7.42
N GLU A 27 3.55 -3.81 -8.35
CA GLU A 27 4.57 -3.57 -9.36
C GLU A 27 5.86 -3.07 -8.74
N GLU A 28 5.76 -2.15 -7.79
CA GLU A 28 6.94 -1.63 -7.10
C GLU A 28 7.67 -2.73 -6.33
N LEU A 29 6.94 -3.58 -5.65
CA LEU A 29 7.54 -4.69 -4.91
C LEU A 29 8.16 -5.72 -5.84
N ALA A 30 7.53 -5.98 -6.99
CA ALA A 30 8.08 -6.90 -7.98
C ALA A 30 9.42 -6.41 -8.52
N LYS A 31 9.56 -5.11 -8.72
CA LYS A 31 10.82 -4.51 -9.16
C LYS A 31 11.94 -4.77 -8.16
N ARG A 32 11.61 -4.99 -6.91
CA ARG A 32 12.57 -5.24 -5.84
C ARG A 32 12.75 -6.72 -5.54
N GLY A 33 12.17 -7.58 -6.39
CA GLY A 33 12.28 -9.01 -6.23
C GLY A 33 11.28 -9.62 -5.24
N HIS A 34 10.26 -8.87 -4.85
CA HIS A 34 9.23 -9.35 -3.91
C HIS A 34 7.90 -9.45 -4.63
N GLU A 35 7.41 -10.67 -4.82
CA GLU A 35 6.14 -10.86 -5.48
C GLU A 35 5.04 -11.13 -4.45
N PHE A 36 4.03 -10.26 -4.44
CA PHE A 36 2.85 -10.42 -3.61
C PHE A 36 1.62 -10.28 -4.46
N GLN A 37 0.56 -10.94 -4.06
CA GLN A 37 -0.74 -10.79 -4.71
C GLN A 37 -1.55 -9.74 -3.96
N GLY A 38 -2.54 -9.16 -4.64
CA GLY A 38 -3.37 -8.14 -4.03
C GLY A 38 -4.03 -8.61 -2.75
N ARG A 39 -4.46 -9.88 -2.71
CA ARG A 39 -5.10 -10.46 -1.52
C ARG A 39 -4.16 -10.56 -0.32
N GLN A 40 -2.85 -10.49 -0.55
CA GLN A 40 -1.86 -10.50 0.53
C GLN A 40 -1.60 -9.09 1.05
N LEU A 41 -1.71 -8.10 0.18
CA LEU A 41 -1.47 -6.70 0.54
C LEU A 41 -2.70 -6.03 1.12
N PHE A 42 -3.87 -6.40 0.64
CA PHE A 42 -5.11 -5.74 1.04
C PHE A 42 -5.36 -5.76 2.55
N PRO A 43 -5.25 -6.90 3.25
CA PRO A 43 -5.47 -6.91 4.71
C PRO A 43 -4.52 -6.01 5.47
N VAL A 44 -3.27 -5.93 5.02
CA VAL A 44 -2.26 -5.08 5.66
C VAL A 44 -2.62 -3.62 5.47
N LEU A 45 -3.00 -3.24 4.25
CA LEU A 45 -3.38 -1.87 3.95
C LEU A 45 -4.63 -1.46 4.74
N ILE A 46 -5.60 -2.36 4.86
CA ILE A 46 -6.79 -2.10 5.65
C ILE A 46 -6.43 -1.93 7.12
N SER A 47 -5.53 -2.77 7.64
CA SER A 47 -5.07 -2.66 9.03
C SER A 47 -4.45 -1.29 9.29
N TYR A 48 -3.59 -0.82 8.39
CA TYR A 48 -2.97 0.50 8.54
C TYR A 48 -3.99 1.62 8.43
N THR A 49 -4.99 1.45 7.58
CA THR A 49 -6.07 2.41 7.45
C THR A 49 -6.88 2.49 8.74
N ASN A 50 -7.18 1.33 9.33
CA ASN A 50 -7.92 1.26 10.58
C ASN A 50 -7.14 1.86 11.75
N LYS A 51 -5.82 1.75 11.73
CA LYS A 51 -4.95 2.38 12.73
C LYS A 51 -4.74 3.86 12.46
N LYS A 52 -5.35 4.38 11.42
CA LYS A 52 -5.24 5.78 11.00
C LYS A 52 -3.83 6.20 10.59
N SER A 53 -2.99 5.23 10.25
CA SER A 53 -1.68 5.52 9.68
C SER A 53 -1.78 5.87 8.21
N PHE A 54 -2.77 5.32 7.53
CA PHE A 54 -3.06 5.60 6.13
C PHE A 54 -4.48 6.09 5.97
N THR A 55 -4.73 6.84 4.89
CA THR A 55 -6.08 7.13 4.43
C THR A 55 -6.27 6.40 3.10
N ARG A 56 -7.51 6.10 2.76
CA ARG A 56 -7.82 5.52 1.47
C ARG A 56 -8.98 6.25 0.84
N ALA A 57 -8.98 6.25 -0.49
CA ALA A 57 -10.03 6.89 -1.27
C ALA A 57 -10.35 6.02 -2.46
N LYS A 58 -11.60 6.09 -2.91
CA LYS A 58 -12.08 5.36 -4.06
C LYS A 58 -12.28 6.37 -5.19
N ASP A 59 -11.76 6.05 -6.38
CA ASP A 59 -11.93 6.95 -7.51
C ASP A 59 -13.25 6.69 -8.23
N SER A 60 -13.48 7.41 -9.33
CA SER A 60 -14.72 7.29 -10.09
C SER A 60 -14.90 5.92 -10.73
N GLN A 61 -13.83 5.15 -10.87
CA GLN A 61 -13.86 3.80 -11.44
C GLN A 61 -13.98 2.73 -10.37
N GLY A 62 -14.04 3.11 -9.12
CA GLY A 62 -14.16 2.18 -8.02
C GLY A 62 -12.83 1.60 -7.56
N ILE A 63 -11.73 2.18 -7.96
CA ILE A 63 -10.39 1.71 -7.57
C ILE A 63 -9.94 2.42 -6.32
N TRP A 64 -9.55 1.64 -5.30
CA TRP A 64 -9.07 2.19 -4.04
C TRP A 64 -7.60 2.54 -4.11
N SER A 65 -7.23 3.68 -3.55
CA SER A 65 -5.84 4.09 -3.40
C SER A 65 -5.55 4.38 -1.93
N TYR A 66 -4.29 4.28 -1.56
CA TYR A 66 -3.82 4.40 -0.18
C TYR A 66 -2.72 5.44 -0.11
N LYS A 67 -2.77 6.26 0.93
CA LYS A 67 -1.80 7.34 1.11
C LYS A 67 -1.44 7.42 2.59
N SER A 68 -0.17 7.71 2.88
CA SER A 68 0.26 7.92 4.25
C SER A 68 -0.37 9.19 4.81
N LYS A 69 -0.92 9.07 6.01
CA LYS A 69 -1.55 10.20 6.67
C LYS A 69 -0.54 11.16 7.27
N ARG A 70 0.66 10.64 7.53
CA ARG A 70 1.69 11.42 8.20
C ARG A 70 2.51 12.32 7.27
N LYS A 71 2.32 12.20 5.98
CA LYS A 71 3.19 12.86 4.98
C LYS A 71 2.41 13.64 3.95
#